data_dc587804ba1e0ce861d9b09061d83c80
#
_entry.id   dc587804ba1e0ce861d9b09061d83c80
#
_cell.length_a   1.000
_cell.length_b   1.000
_cell.length_c   1.000
_cell.angle_alpha   90.00
_cell.angle_beta   90.00
_cell.angle_gamma   90.00
#
_symmetry.space_group_name_H-M   'P 1'
#
loop_
_entity.id
_entity.type
_entity.pdbx_description
1 polymer ?
#
loop_
_entity_poly.entity_id
_entity_poly.type
_entity_poly.pdbx_seq_one_letter_code
_entity_poly.pdbx_strand_id
1 'polypeptide(L)'
;MSQEKITRFRRRFDSLYWQQFLLTAGMVLLTLLLLGVSFYALSYNDTVSERRSEMRQHAELIANMSGDYLASGGQTASPSLQNLIALAAGLTKADFLLCNDQGYALLTSDQRLGGQVVSVPQEIQDAVFGDKGFYQGRSSIGGAYDIRQFVVAVPVTQEDGGTVGMVLAVMDARSLMSMWRSFIGLFFMTSAIILLISFVASSLTSMRQIQPIREMVQATRSYAAGNF
;
A
#
# COMPACT_ATOMS: atom_id res chain seq x y z
N MET A 1 -50.28 4.04 -5.68
CA MET A 1 -49.49 4.46 -4.49
C MET A 1 -48.03 4.87 -4.82
N SER A 2 -47.59 4.81 -6.07
CA SER A 2 -46.21 5.12 -6.49
C SER A 2 -45.99 6.55 -6.97
N GLN A 3 -46.96 7.16 -7.63
CA GLN A 3 -46.83 8.50 -8.25
C GLN A 3 -46.79 9.64 -7.21
N GLU A 4 -47.48 9.52 -6.11
CA GLU A 4 -47.59 10.57 -5.08
C GLU A 4 -46.29 10.70 -4.24
N LYS A 5 -45.53 9.61 -4.07
CA LYS A 5 -44.23 9.63 -3.41
C LYS A 5 -43.17 10.30 -4.27
N ILE A 6 -43.23 10.13 -5.59
CA ILE A 6 -42.25 10.73 -6.54
C ILE A 6 -42.48 12.24 -6.64
N THR A 7 -43.72 12.72 -6.61
CA THR A 7 -44.04 14.16 -6.65
C THR A 7 -43.70 14.88 -5.35
N ARG A 8 -43.84 14.22 -4.18
CA ARG A 8 -43.39 14.79 -2.89
C ARG A 8 -41.86 14.84 -2.77
N PHE A 9 -41.15 13.87 -3.34
CA PHE A 9 -39.69 13.87 -3.37
C PHE A 9 -39.16 15.00 -4.29
N ARG A 10 -39.76 15.19 -5.45
CA ARG A 10 -39.39 16.25 -6.42
C ARG A 10 -39.63 17.67 -5.87
N ARG A 11 -40.71 17.89 -5.11
CA ARG A 11 -41.04 19.18 -4.46
C ARG A 11 -40.06 19.57 -3.32
N ARG A 12 -39.40 18.61 -2.72
CA ARG A 12 -38.36 18.85 -1.70
C ARG A 12 -37.04 19.33 -2.29
N PHE A 13 -36.74 18.95 -3.54
CA PHE A 13 -35.55 19.39 -4.28
C PHE A 13 -35.62 20.78 -4.84
N ASP A 14 -36.83 21.35 -4.96
CA ASP A 14 -37.06 22.73 -5.50
C ASP A 14 -36.87 23.83 -4.46
N SER A 15 -36.50 23.53 -3.22
CA SER A 15 -36.16 24.59 -2.27
C SER A 15 -34.70 24.99 -2.47
N LEU A 16 -34.45 26.32 -2.58
CA LEU A 16 -33.12 26.94 -2.65
C LEU A 16 -32.15 26.35 -1.61
N TYR A 17 -32.66 25.97 -0.43
CA TYR A 17 -31.92 25.29 0.62
C TYR A 17 -31.32 23.95 0.15
N TRP A 18 -32.11 23.08 -0.49
CA TRP A 18 -31.66 21.79 -0.97
C TRP A 18 -30.66 21.90 -2.13
N GLN A 19 -30.86 22.85 -3.03
CA GLN A 19 -29.91 23.08 -4.14
C GLN A 19 -28.54 23.53 -3.62
N GLN A 20 -28.50 24.50 -2.71
CA GLN A 20 -27.25 24.99 -2.13
C GLN A 20 -26.57 23.94 -1.26
N PHE A 21 -27.35 23.20 -0.47
CA PHE A 21 -26.86 22.10 0.33
C PHE A 21 -26.25 20.98 -0.53
N LEU A 22 -26.94 20.59 -1.60
CA LEU A 22 -26.51 19.52 -2.51
C LEU A 22 -25.25 19.92 -3.27
N LEU A 23 -25.13 21.19 -3.62
CA LEU A 23 -23.95 21.75 -4.30
C LEU A 23 -22.73 21.75 -3.38
N THR A 24 -22.87 22.22 -2.15
CA THR A 24 -21.76 22.20 -1.18
C THR A 24 -21.38 20.80 -0.75
N ALA A 25 -22.34 19.93 -0.47
CA ALA A 25 -22.08 18.53 -0.14
C ALA A 25 -21.43 17.78 -1.31
N GLY A 26 -21.90 18.03 -2.53
CA GLY A 26 -21.32 17.45 -3.75
C GLY A 26 -19.89 17.91 -4.00
N MET A 27 -19.59 19.19 -3.74
CA MET A 27 -18.23 19.73 -3.87
C MET A 27 -17.27 19.12 -2.84
N VAL A 28 -17.71 18.96 -1.59
CA VAL A 28 -16.91 18.29 -0.54
C VAL A 28 -16.69 16.83 -0.89
N LEU A 29 -17.72 16.14 -1.35
CA LEU A 29 -17.61 14.73 -1.73
C LEU A 29 -16.67 14.55 -2.93
N LEU A 30 -16.75 15.43 -3.92
CA LEU A 30 -15.86 15.41 -5.08
C LEU A 30 -14.39 15.65 -4.67
N THR A 31 -14.13 16.62 -3.79
CA THR A 31 -12.77 16.90 -3.30
C THR A 31 -12.21 15.73 -2.51
N LEU A 32 -13.02 15.08 -1.65
CA LEU A 32 -12.60 13.89 -0.92
C LEU A 32 -12.31 12.71 -1.85
N LEU A 33 -13.12 12.55 -2.89
CA LEU A 33 -12.91 11.49 -3.89
C LEU A 33 -11.61 11.72 -4.67
N LEU A 34 -11.37 12.94 -5.14
CA LEU A 34 -10.12 13.30 -5.83
C LEU A 34 -8.90 13.13 -4.92
N LEU A 35 -9.01 13.56 -3.66
CA LEU A 35 -7.96 13.36 -2.66
C LEU A 35 -7.68 11.87 -2.42
N GLY A 36 -8.74 11.06 -2.32
CA GLY A 36 -8.62 9.61 -2.13
C GLY A 36 -7.94 8.91 -3.30
N VAL A 37 -8.32 9.27 -4.54
CA VAL A 37 -7.68 8.73 -5.75
C VAL A 37 -6.22 9.16 -5.83
N SER A 38 -5.92 10.42 -5.56
CA SER A 38 -4.55 10.95 -5.54
C SER A 38 -3.71 10.27 -4.46
N PHE A 39 -4.24 10.15 -3.25
CA PHE A 39 -3.57 9.44 -2.16
C PHE A 39 -3.30 7.98 -2.51
N TYR A 40 -4.28 7.29 -3.09
CA TYR A 40 -4.11 5.91 -3.53
C TYR A 40 -3.00 5.78 -4.57
N ALA A 41 -3.01 6.64 -5.60
CA ALA A 41 -2.04 6.57 -6.69
C ALA A 41 -0.60 6.87 -6.23
N LEU A 42 -0.40 7.92 -5.42
CA LEU A 42 0.93 8.27 -4.91
C LEU A 42 1.43 7.24 -3.90
N SER A 43 0.61 6.95 -2.89
CA SER A 43 1.03 6.11 -1.77
C SER A 43 1.32 4.67 -2.18
N TYR A 44 0.63 4.14 -3.20
CA TYR A 44 0.91 2.78 -3.70
C TYR A 44 2.31 2.66 -4.29
N ASN A 45 2.70 3.58 -5.16
CA ASN A 45 4.00 3.54 -5.82
C ASN A 45 5.15 3.74 -4.82
N ASP A 46 5.01 4.71 -3.92
CA ASP A 46 6.04 5.04 -2.94
C ASP A 46 6.26 3.90 -1.94
N THR A 47 5.20 3.35 -1.37
CA THR A 47 5.32 2.26 -0.38
C THR A 47 5.94 1.00 -0.99
N VAL A 48 5.55 0.63 -2.22
CA VAL A 48 6.12 -0.55 -2.89
C VAL A 48 7.59 -0.32 -3.24
N SER A 49 7.94 0.88 -3.71
CA SER A 49 9.31 1.24 -4.07
C SER A 49 10.23 1.26 -2.84
N GLU A 50 9.78 1.88 -1.75
CA GLU A 50 10.51 1.96 -0.49
C GLU A 50 10.80 0.58 0.09
N ARG A 51 9.78 -0.28 0.15
CA ARG A 51 9.95 -1.66 0.64
C ARG A 51 10.91 -2.50 -0.21
N ARG A 52 10.90 -2.30 -1.51
CA ARG A 52 11.85 -2.96 -2.41
C ARG A 52 13.28 -2.49 -2.16
N SER A 53 13.48 -1.19 -1.96
CA SER A 53 14.78 -0.62 -1.63
C SER A 53 15.31 -1.14 -0.30
N GLU A 54 14.46 -1.20 0.73
CA GLU A 54 14.79 -1.77 2.04
C GLU A 54 15.20 -3.25 1.94
N MET A 55 14.42 -4.07 1.24
CA MET A 55 14.72 -5.48 1.01
C MET A 55 16.07 -5.65 0.30
N ARG A 56 16.34 -4.81 -0.70
CA ARG A 56 17.59 -4.84 -1.45
C ARG A 56 18.78 -4.49 -0.56
N GLN A 57 18.70 -3.41 0.22
CA GLN A 57 19.77 -3.01 1.13
C GLN A 57 20.11 -4.10 2.15
N HIS A 58 19.10 -4.73 2.73
CA HIS A 58 19.33 -5.83 3.67
C HIS A 58 19.87 -7.08 2.97
N ALA A 59 19.44 -7.39 1.75
CA ALA A 59 19.97 -8.48 0.96
C ALA A 59 21.44 -8.25 0.59
N GLU A 60 21.81 -7.03 0.19
CA GLU A 60 23.20 -6.62 -0.10
C GLU A 60 24.08 -6.71 1.16
N LEU A 61 23.55 -6.29 2.32
CA LEU A 61 24.28 -6.43 3.59
C LEU A 61 24.57 -7.90 3.93
N ILE A 62 23.57 -8.78 3.78
CA ILE A 62 23.74 -10.23 3.99
C ILE A 62 24.71 -10.80 2.95
N ALA A 63 24.60 -10.38 1.68
CA ALA A 63 25.46 -10.82 0.60
C ALA A 63 26.94 -10.52 0.89
N ASN A 64 27.24 -9.30 1.34
CA ASN A 64 28.62 -8.90 1.70
C ASN A 64 29.24 -9.72 2.83
N MET A 65 28.40 -10.27 3.72
CA MET A 65 28.87 -11.11 4.85
C MET A 65 28.82 -12.61 4.55
N SER A 66 28.32 -13.01 3.39
CA SER A 66 28.07 -14.41 3.05
C SER A 66 29.10 -15.03 2.12
N GLY A 67 30.04 -14.24 1.61
CA GLY A 67 31.04 -14.68 0.62
C GLY A 67 31.83 -15.90 1.08
N ASP A 68 32.47 -15.82 2.27
CA ASP A 68 33.28 -16.91 2.84
C ASP A 68 32.44 -18.14 3.14
N TYR A 69 31.22 -17.98 3.60
CA TYR A 69 30.31 -19.08 3.85
C TYR A 69 29.96 -19.87 2.59
N LEU A 70 29.63 -19.15 1.51
CA LEU A 70 29.31 -19.78 0.22
C LEU A 70 30.54 -20.39 -0.42
N ALA A 71 31.70 -19.75 -0.33
CA ALA A 71 32.98 -20.27 -0.83
C ALA A 71 33.40 -21.58 -0.14
N SER A 72 33.03 -21.74 1.14
CA SER A 72 33.26 -22.98 1.88
C SER A 72 32.25 -24.09 1.57
N GLY A 73 31.34 -23.89 0.62
CA GLY A 73 30.28 -24.84 0.27
C GLY A 73 29.17 -24.94 1.32
N GLY A 74 29.00 -23.93 2.16
CA GLY A 74 27.92 -23.89 3.15
C GLY A 74 28.14 -24.75 4.40
N GLN A 75 29.38 -25.17 4.66
CA GLN A 75 29.63 -26.14 5.74
C GLN A 75 29.51 -25.57 7.15
N THR A 76 29.80 -24.28 7.35
CA THR A 76 29.77 -23.68 8.69
C THR A 76 29.30 -22.24 8.64
N ALA A 77 28.01 -22.01 8.83
CA ALA A 77 27.49 -20.65 8.99
C ALA A 77 27.96 -20.06 10.34
N SER A 78 28.62 -18.92 10.31
CA SER A 78 29.01 -18.24 11.55
C SER A 78 27.73 -17.82 12.32
N PRO A 79 27.77 -17.86 13.67
CA PRO A 79 26.65 -17.41 14.48
C PRO A 79 26.25 -15.93 14.17
N SER A 80 27.24 -15.12 13.79
CA SER A 80 27.00 -13.73 13.38
C SER A 80 26.17 -13.62 12.10
N LEU A 81 26.41 -14.46 11.09
CA LEU A 81 25.64 -14.50 9.85
C LEU A 81 24.20 -14.97 10.11
N GLN A 82 24.02 -16.01 10.92
CA GLN A 82 22.69 -16.49 11.29
C GLN A 82 21.89 -15.42 12.05
N ASN A 83 22.53 -14.75 13.01
CA ASN A 83 21.92 -13.66 13.76
C ASN A 83 21.57 -12.46 12.87
N LEU A 84 22.43 -12.11 11.90
CA LEU A 84 22.16 -11.05 10.95
C LEU A 84 20.94 -11.36 10.08
N ILE A 85 20.87 -12.60 9.54
CA ILE A 85 19.72 -13.03 8.72
C ILE A 85 18.45 -13.01 9.56
N ALA A 86 18.47 -13.50 10.80
CA ALA A 86 17.31 -13.49 11.69
C ALA A 86 16.87 -12.06 12.06
N LEU A 87 17.83 -11.18 12.33
CA LEU A 87 17.56 -9.77 12.62
C LEU A 87 16.96 -9.05 11.40
N ALA A 88 17.56 -9.22 10.23
CA ALA A 88 17.06 -8.65 8.98
C ALA A 88 15.64 -9.14 8.68
N ALA A 89 15.36 -10.42 8.86
CA ALA A 89 14.03 -10.99 8.67
C ALA A 89 13.01 -10.40 9.64
N GLY A 90 13.37 -10.23 10.91
CA GLY A 90 12.51 -9.59 11.91
C GLY A 90 12.18 -8.12 11.61
N LEU A 91 13.17 -7.35 11.16
CA LEU A 91 13.01 -5.92 10.86
C LEU A 91 12.18 -5.68 9.59
N THR A 92 12.51 -6.41 8.51
CA THR A 92 11.86 -6.18 7.20
C THR A 92 10.55 -6.93 7.03
N LYS A 93 10.28 -7.92 7.90
CA LYS A 93 9.19 -8.90 7.72
C LYS A 93 9.29 -9.62 6.37
N ALA A 94 10.51 -9.84 5.93
CA ALA A 94 10.85 -10.57 4.72
C ALA A 94 11.71 -11.77 5.11
N ASP A 95 11.53 -12.89 4.44
CA ASP A 95 12.39 -14.05 4.62
C ASP A 95 13.63 -13.94 3.72
N PHE A 96 14.77 -14.38 4.20
CA PHE A 96 16.03 -14.38 3.46
C PHE A 96 16.48 -15.80 3.19
N LEU A 97 16.86 -16.05 1.92
CA LEU A 97 17.44 -17.30 1.47
C LEU A 97 18.83 -17.02 0.91
N LEU A 98 19.80 -17.77 1.37
CA LEU A 98 21.16 -17.74 0.84
C LEU A 98 21.34 -18.98 -0.04
N CYS A 99 21.62 -18.73 -1.33
CA CYS A 99 21.71 -19.77 -2.34
C CYS A 99 23.13 -19.81 -2.95
N ASN A 100 23.54 -21.01 -3.35
CA ASN A 100 24.79 -21.22 -4.07
C ASN A 100 24.69 -20.74 -5.53
N ASP A 101 25.76 -20.87 -6.29
CA ASP A 101 25.86 -20.57 -7.73
C ASP A 101 24.93 -21.43 -8.60
N GLN A 102 24.52 -22.60 -8.13
CA GLN A 102 23.56 -23.48 -8.78
C GLN A 102 22.10 -23.17 -8.44
N GLY A 103 21.85 -22.15 -7.62
CA GLY A 103 20.51 -21.74 -7.21
C GLY A 103 19.86 -22.60 -6.12
N TYR A 104 20.62 -23.44 -5.41
CA TYR A 104 20.09 -24.20 -4.26
C TYR A 104 20.23 -23.41 -2.97
N ALA A 105 19.16 -23.32 -2.19
CA ALA A 105 19.18 -22.64 -0.90
C ALA A 105 19.96 -23.48 0.12
N LEU A 106 21.00 -22.88 0.71
CA LEU A 106 21.84 -23.47 1.76
C LEU A 106 21.42 -23.01 3.15
N LEU A 107 20.91 -21.76 3.26
CA LEU A 107 20.46 -21.18 4.52
C LEU A 107 19.17 -20.40 4.28
N THR A 108 18.22 -20.50 5.20
CA THR A 108 16.95 -19.75 5.11
C THR A 108 16.53 -19.26 6.49
N SER A 109 15.91 -18.06 6.54
CA SER A 109 15.23 -17.58 7.75
C SER A 109 13.81 -18.11 7.88
N ASP A 110 13.21 -18.60 6.78
CA ASP A 110 11.86 -19.18 6.80
C ASP A 110 11.88 -20.60 7.37
N GLN A 111 11.36 -20.75 8.58
CA GLN A 111 11.28 -22.06 9.26
C GLN A 111 10.44 -23.08 8.49
N ARG A 112 9.51 -22.63 7.64
CA ARG A 112 8.66 -23.54 6.82
C ARG A 112 9.45 -24.25 5.74
N LEU A 113 10.54 -23.63 5.30
CA LEU A 113 11.44 -24.18 4.27
C LEU A 113 12.61 -24.97 4.87
N GLY A 114 12.70 -25.02 6.19
CA GLY A 114 13.76 -25.78 6.90
C GLY A 114 13.74 -27.25 6.50
N GLY A 115 14.85 -27.74 5.95
CA GLY A 115 15.00 -29.12 5.50
C GLY A 115 14.41 -29.44 4.10
N GLN A 116 13.85 -28.46 3.40
CA GLN A 116 13.44 -28.64 2.01
C GLN A 116 14.55 -28.20 1.06
N VAL A 117 14.68 -28.91 -0.07
CA VAL A 117 15.56 -28.48 -1.15
C VAL A 117 14.81 -27.44 -1.97
N VAL A 118 15.16 -26.19 -1.76
CA VAL A 118 14.58 -25.06 -2.53
C VAL A 118 15.51 -24.73 -3.69
N SER A 119 14.98 -24.79 -4.90
CA SER A 119 15.69 -24.40 -6.12
C SER A 119 15.15 -23.09 -6.66
N VAL A 120 16.03 -22.14 -6.90
CA VAL A 120 15.69 -20.84 -7.49
C VAL A 120 15.46 -21.00 -8.99
N PRO A 121 14.34 -20.45 -9.56
CA PRO A 121 14.09 -20.47 -11.00
C PRO A 121 15.21 -19.85 -11.82
N GLN A 122 15.47 -20.40 -12.99
CA GLN A 122 16.57 -19.97 -13.87
C GLN A 122 16.43 -18.51 -14.28
N GLU A 123 15.21 -18.01 -14.47
CA GLU A 123 14.93 -16.58 -14.74
C GLU A 123 15.57 -15.65 -13.70
N ILE A 124 15.53 -16.02 -12.43
CA ILE A 124 16.13 -15.23 -11.35
C ILE A 124 17.65 -15.35 -11.39
N GLN A 125 18.17 -16.57 -11.60
CA GLN A 125 19.61 -16.80 -11.70
C GLN A 125 20.22 -16.03 -12.88
N ASP A 126 19.62 -16.09 -14.06
CA ASP A 126 20.07 -15.37 -15.25
C ASP A 126 20.05 -13.83 -15.04
N ALA A 127 19.08 -13.32 -14.30
CA ALA A 127 19.01 -11.89 -14.01
C ALA A 127 20.07 -11.45 -12.98
N VAL A 128 20.38 -12.27 -11.99
CA VAL A 128 21.36 -11.98 -10.93
C VAL A 128 22.78 -12.14 -11.43
N PHE A 129 23.07 -13.21 -12.17
CA PHE A 129 24.42 -13.51 -12.68
C PHE A 129 24.70 -12.86 -14.05
N GLY A 130 23.67 -12.33 -14.74
CA GLY A 130 23.81 -11.64 -16.01
C GLY A 130 24.04 -10.13 -15.87
N ASP A 131 23.85 -9.41 -16.98
CA ASP A 131 24.13 -7.98 -17.10
C ASP A 131 23.38 -7.07 -16.11
N LYS A 132 22.22 -7.51 -15.59
CA LYS A 132 21.43 -6.71 -14.66
C LYS A 132 22.00 -6.68 -13.24
N GLY A 133 22.73 -7.71 -12.83
CA GLY A 133 23.35 -7.81 -11.52
C GLY A 133 22.36 -7.89 -10.35
N PHE A 134 21.06 -8.00 -10.58
CA PHE A 134 20.02 -8.21 -9.56
C PHE A 134 18.70 -8.62 -10.20
N TYR A 135 17.83 -9.26 -9.40
CA TYR A 135 16.45 -9.54 -9.79
C TYR A 135 15.47 -8.84 -8.86
N GLN A 136 14.38 -8.35 -9.43
CA GLN A 136 13.28 -7.77 -8.69
C GLN A 136 11.97 -8.10 -9.37
N GLY A 137 11.12 -8.89 -8.70
CA GLY A 137 9.89 -9.36 -9.33
C GLY A 137 8.97 -10.13 -8.39
N ARG A 138 8.05 -10.89 -8.97
CA ARG A 138 7.17 -11.81 -8.25
C ARG A 138 7.46 -13.23 -8.69
N SER A 139 7.80 -14.10 -7.74
CA SER A 139 8.08 -15.51 -8.00
C SER A 139 7.52 -16.41 -6.89
N SER A 140 7.23 -17.66 -7.22
CA SER A 140 6.94 -18.73 -6.26
C SER A 140 8.20 -19.49 -5.81
N ILE A 141 9.37 -19.08 -6.27
CA ILE A 141 10.67 -19.69 -6.00
C ILE A 141 10.63 -21.21 -6.19
N GLY A 142 10.43 -21.63 -7.45
CA GLY A 142 10.39 -23.05 -7.79
C GLY A 142 9.24 -23.84 -7.15
N GLY A 143 8.18 -23.19 -6.69
CA GLY A 143 7.06 -23.83 -6.00
C GLY A 143 7.24 -23.96 -4.49
N ALA A 144 8.28 -23.38 -3.92
CA ALA A 144 8.50 -23.34 -2.46
C ALA A 144 7.39 -22.54 -1.72
N TYR A 145 6.73 -21.63 -2.44
CA TYR A 145 5.59 -20.88 -1.94
C TYR A 145 4.36 -21.11 -2.80
N ASP A 146 3.19 -21.32 -2.17
CA ASP A 146 1.90 -21.54 -2.84
C ASP A 146 1.46 -20.32 -3.68
N ILE A 147 1.89 -19.13 -3.27
CA ILE A 147 1.54 -17.87 -3.92
C ILE A 147 2.81 -17.16 -4.34
N ARG A 148 2.75 -16.45 -5.47
CA ARG A 148 3.86 -15.60 -5.90
C ARG A 148 4.16 -14.51 -4.88
N GLN A 149 5.36 -14.57 -4.32
CA GLN A 149 5.91 -13.62 -3.38
C GLN A 149 6.64 -12.48 -4.08
N PHE A 150 6.85 -11.36 -3.39
CA PHE A 150 7.79 -10.36 -3.83
C PHE A 150 9.21 -10.84 -3.53
N VAL A 151 10.03 -10.87 -4.56
CA VAL A 151 11.40 -11.37 -4.48
C VAL A 151 12.36 -10.29 -4.96
N VAL A 152 13.40 -10.04 -4.16
CA VAL A 152 14.59 -9.30 -4.56
C VAL A 152 15.77 -10.24 -4.41
N ALA A 153 16.56 -10.41 -5.45
CA ALA A 153 17.76 -11.24 -5.41
C ALA A 153 18.98 -10.40 -5.81
N VAL A 154 20.07 -10.57 -5.07
CA VAL A 154 21.34 -9.90 -5.29
C VAL A 154 22.49 -10.94 -5.32
N PRO A 155 23.55 -10.74 -6.10
CA PRO A 155 24.68 -11.63 -6.14
C PRO A 155 25.52 -11.53 -4.86
N VAL A 156 26.14 -12.63 -4.49
CA VAL A 156 27.19 -12.68 -3.49
C VAL A 156 28.51 -12.75 -4.20
N THR A 157 29.31 -11.71 -4.06
CA THR A 157 30.64 -11.62 -4.65
C THR A 157 31.72 -11.83 -3.59
N GLN A 158 32.77 -12.52 -3.96
CA GLN A 158 33.95 -12.70 -3.16
C GLN A 158 34.96 -11.53 -3.39
N GLU A 159 35.97 -11.40 -2.55
CA GLU A 159 36.98 -10.33 -2.65
C GLU A 159 37.76 -10.35 -3.99
N ASP A 160 37.86 -11.49 -4.64
CA ASP A 160 38.45 -11.67 -5.96
C ASP A 160 37.54 -11.22 -7.13
N GLY A 161 36.31 -10.78 -6.83
CA GLY A 161 35.30 -10.35 -7.81
C GLY A 161 34.47 -11.50 -8.42
N GLY A 162 34.71 -12.75 -8.04
CA GLY A 162 33.93 -13.90 -8.45
C GLY A 162 32.55 -13.94 -7.75
N THR A 163 31.49 -14.29 -8.49
CA THR A 163 30.18 -14.50 -7.89
C THR A 163 30.05 -15.95 -7.42
N VAL A 164 29.81 -16.16 -6.12
CA VAL A 164 29.76 -17.47 -5.48
C VAL A 164 28.33 -17.92 -5.13
N GLY A 165 27.37 -17.07 -5.34
CA GLY A 165 25.95 -17.37 -5.10
C GLY A 165 25.09 -16.14 -5.09
N MET A 166 23.91 -16.24 -4.44
CA MET A 166 22.96 -15.15 -4.37
C MET A 166 22.20 -15.13 -3.05
N VAL A 167 21.75 -13.95 -2.64
CA VAL A 167 20.79 -13.75 -1.54
C VAL A 167 19.45 -13.37 -2.11
N LEU A 168 18.41 -14.08 -1.71
CA LEU A 168 17.02 -13.73 -2.00
C LEU A 168 16.37 -13.17 -0.75
N ALA A 169 15.76 -12.00 -0.87
CA ALA A 169 14.81 -11.46 0.09
C ALA A 169 13.40 -11.71 -0.44
N VAL A 170 12.56 -12.36 0.36
CA VAL A 170 11.22 -12.82 -0.03
C VAL A 170 10.21 -12.24 0.92
N MET A 171 9.24 -11.48 0.41
CA MET A 171 8.19 -10.86 1.20
C MET A 171 6.82 -11.38 0.78
N ASP A 172 6.02 -11.76 1.78
CA ASP A 172 4.65 -12.20 1.53
C ASP A 172 3.81 -11.06 0.94
N ALA A 173 3.27 -11.31 -0.25
CA ALA A 173 2.36 -10.38 -0.93
C ALA A 173 1.12 -10.03 -0.08
N ARG A 174 0.69 -10.93 0.80
CA ARG A 174 -0.43 -10.70 1.73
C ARG A 174 -0.06 -9.69 2.82
N SER A 175 1.18 -9.68 3.27
CA SER A 175 1.67 -8.73 4.29
C SER A 175 1.57 -7.28 3.78
N LEU A 176 1.96 -7.03 2.56
CA LEU A 176 1.79 -5.73 1.91
C LEU A 176 0.31 -5.34 1.81
N MET A 177 -0.54 -6.27 1.40
CA MET A 177 -1.98 -6.01 1.27
C MET A 177 -2.64 -5.70 2.62
N SER A 178 -2.22 -6.33 3.72
CA SER A 178 -2.75 -6.07 5.06
C SER A 178 -2.40 -4.67 5.56
N MET A 179 -1.19 -4.20 5.31
CA MET A 179 -0.78 -2.82 5.61
C MET A 179 -1.62 -1.81 4.82
N TRP A 180 -1.82 -2.03 3.53
CA TRP A 180 -2.68 -1.22 2.68
C TRP A 180 -4.11 -1.12 3.20
N ARG A 181 -4.68 -2.24 3.63
CA ARG A 181 -6.04 -2.28 4.17
C ARG A 181 -6.19 -1.38 5.40
N SER A 182 -5.17 -1.31 6.25
CA SER A 182 -5.16 -0.43 7.43
C SER A 182 -5.11 1.05 7.02
N PHE A 183 -4.29 1.44 6.06
CA PHE A 183 -4.23 2.82 5.56
C PHE A 183 -5.52 3.25 4.88
N ILE A 184 -6.11 2.39 4.06
CA ILE A 184 -7.41 2.63 3.43
C ILE A 184 -8.50 2.79 4.51
N GLY A 185 -8.52 1.94 5.53
CA GLY A 185 -9.45 2.04 6.65
C GLY A 185 -9.34 3.37 7.39
N LEU A 186 -8.12 3.81 7.69
CA LEU A 186 -7.86 5.10 8.33
C LEU A 186 -8.34 6.29 7.45
N PHE A 187 -8.07 6.23 6.15
CA PHE A 187 -8.51 7.25 5.19
C PHE A 187 -10.04 7.35 5.13
N PHE A 188 -10.74 6.22 5.04
CA PHE A 188 -12.21 6.22 5.04
C PHE A 188 -12.79 6.73 6.35
N MET A 189 -12.23 6.37 7.49
CA MET A 189 -12.66 6.84 8.80
C MET A 189 -12.51 8.35 8.94
N THR A 190 -11.35 8.91 8.58
CA THR A 190 -11.11 10.36 8.60
C THR A 190 -12.01 11.09 7.61
N SER A 191 -12.19 10.55 6.42
CA SER A 191 -13.10 11.10 5.41
C SER A 191 -14.55 11.14 5.89
N ALA A 192 -15.02 10.11 6.59
CA ALA A 192 -16.36 10.06 7.15
C ALA A 192 -16.56 11.14 8.24
N ILE A 193 -15.56 11.36 9.09
CA ILE A 193 -15.59 12.42 10.11
C ILE A 193 -15.64 13.81 9.44
N ILE A 194 -14.79 14.06 8.44
CA ILE A 194 -14.78 15.33 7.70
C ILE A 194 -16.12 15.57 7.00
N LEU A 195 -16.69 14.54 6.37
CA LEU A 195 -18.00 14.61 5.74
C LEU A 195 -19.10 14.99 6.75
N LEU A 196 -19.08 14.38 7.92
CA LEU A 196 -20.06 14.65 8.97
C LEU A 196 -19.94 16.09 9.50
N ILE A 197 -18.72 16.57 9.75
CA ILE A 197 -18.47 17.96 10.16
C ILE A 197 -18.90 18.93 9.06
N SER A 198 -18.55 18.66 7.81
CA SER A 198 -18.94 19.48 6.65
C SER A 198 -20.45 19.54 6.45
N PHE A 199 -21.13 18.41 6.68
CA PHE A 199 -22.59 18.33 6.63
C PHE A 199 -23.24 19.22 7.68
N VAL A 200 -22.78 19.15 8.93
CA VAL A 200 -23.28 19.98 10.04
C VAL A 200 -23.01 21.45 9.76
N ALA A 201 -21.78 21.81 9.38
CA ALA A 201 -21.40 23.18 9.06
C ALA A 201 -22.22 23.76 7.89
N SER A 202 -22.37 22.99 6.81
CA SER A 202 -23.18 23.37 5.65
C SER A 202 -24.65 23.58 6.02
N SER A 203 -25.22 22.71 6.86
CA SER A 203 -26.59 22.83 7.35
C SER A 203 -26.79 24.11 8.16
N LEU A 204 -25.88 24.40 9.10
CA LEU A 204 -25.95 25.61 9.94
C LEU A 204 -25.80 26.89 9.09
N THR A 205 -24.86 26.90 8.15
CA THR A 205 -24.63 28.04 7.27
C THR A 205 -25.84 28.31 6.38
N SER A 206 -26.41 27.24 5.82
CA SER A 206 -27.58 27.35 4.96
C SER A 206 -28.81 27.88 5.71
N MET A 207 -29.02 27.43 6.95
CA MET A 207 -30.11 27.95 7.79
C MET A 207 -29.94 29.47 8.07
N ARG A 208 -28.73 29.90 8.41
CA ARG A 208 -28.44 31.31 8.70
C ARG A 208 -28.58 32.24 7.48
N GLN A 209 -28.27 31.77 6.28
CA GLN A 209 -28.36 32.57 5.07
C GLN A 209 -29.78 32.66 4.52
N ILE A 210 -30.59 31.63 4.67
CA ILE A 210 -31.94 31.59 4.08
C ILE A 210 -32.95 32.34 4.94
N GLN A 211 -32.76 32.40 6.25
CA GLN A 211 -33.67 33.08 7.16
C GLN A 211 -33.84 34.58 6.80
N PRO A 212 -32.77 35.40 6.64
CA PRO A 212 -32.91 36.80 6.25
C PRO A 212 -33.59 37.01 4.89
N ILE A 213 -33.29 36.13 3.93
CA ILE A 213 -33.90 36.18 2.59
C ILE A 213 -35.41 35.93 2.65
N ARG A 214 -35.85 34.99 3.46
CA ARG A 214 -37.27 34.72 3.71
C ARG A 214 -37.99 35.94 4.32
N GLU A 215 -37.37 36.55 5.32
CA GLU A 215 -37.89 37.73 6.00
C GLU A 215 -38.03 38.91 5.02
N MET A 216 -37.03 39.16 4.16
CA MET A 216 -37.11 40.17 3.10
C MET A 216 -38.24 39.87 2.10
N VAL A 217 -38.36 38.64 1.63
CA VAL A 217 -39.44 38.25 0.69
C VAL A 217 -40.80 38.40 1.36
N GLN A 218 -40.92 38.06 2.64
CA GLN A 218 -42.20 38.22 3.37
C GLN A 218 -42.55 39.68 3.60
N ALA A 219 -41.58 40.54 3.95
CA ALA A 219 -41.74 41.98 4.05
C ALA A 219 -42.17 42.58 2.70
N THR A 220 -41.50 42.23 1.62
CA THR A 220 -41.87 42.72 0.26
C THR A 220 -43.26 42.28 -0.15
N ARG A 221 -43.69 41.08 0.19
CA ARG A 221 -45.06 40.61 -0.08
C ARG A 221 -46.10 41.37 0.75
N SER A 222 -45.80 41.65 2.02
CA SER A 222 -46.68 42.47 2.88
C SER A 222 -46.85 43.88 2.35
N TYR A 223 -45.77 44.52 1.88
CA TYR A 223 -45.80 45.79 1.22
C TYR A 223 -46.65 45.77 -0.07
N ALA A 224 -46.45 44.74 -0.91
CA ALA A 224 -47.23 44.58 -2.16
C ALA A 224 -48.73 44.30 -1.92
N ALA A 225 -49.09 43.77 -0.73
CA ALA A 225 -50.47 43.53 -0.33
C ALA A 225 -51.15 44.76 0.35
N GLY A 226 -50.41 45.91 0.48
CA GLY A 226 -50.95 47.12 1.08
C GLY A 226 -51.01 47.12 2.60
N ASN A 227 -50.42 46.18 3.27
CA ASN A 227 -50.27 46.14 4.72
C ASN A 227 -48.97 46.90 5.09
N PHE A 228 -49.10 48.16 5.46
CA PHE A 228 -48.03 49.03 5.95
C PHE A 228 -47.89 48.93 7.43
#